data_82318ae09c9fc672eeef91a43ab932ff
#
_entry.id   82318ae09c9fc672eeef91a43ab932ff
#
_cell.length_a   1.000
_cell.length_b   1.000
_cell.length_c   1.000
_cell.angle_alpha   90.00
_cell.angle_beta   90.00
_cell.angle_gamma   90.00
#
_symmetry.space_group_name_H-M   'P 1'
#
loop_
_entity.id
_entity.type
_entity.pdbx_description
1 polymer ?
#
loop_
_entity_poly.entity_id
_entity_poly.type
_entity_poly.pdbx_seq_one_letter_code
_entity_poly.pdbx_strand_id
1 'polypeptide(L)'
;SYGSTSDPYFSSARLSLLDRGIIYALTNVRGSQIFGRQSYEDGKLLKKKNTFYDFIDAGKHLVEKKYTSPDQLFCSGGSAGGLLISAVVNMEPDLWKGAITAVPFVDVVTTMLDPSIPLTSNEWDEWGDPREEEYYHYMLSYSPYDQIEKKKYPNILVTSGFFDSQVQYWEP
;
A
#
# COMPACT_ATOMS: atom_id res chain seq x y z
N SER A 1 5.39 -0.24 5.92
CA SER A 1 6.18 -1.49 5.95
C SER A 1 7.61 -1.21 6.42
N TYR A 2 8.35 -2.27 6.79
CA TYR A 2 9.77 -2.25 7.14
C TYR A 2 10.13 -1.35 8.34
N GLY A 3 9.17 -0.98 9.16
CA GLY A 3 9.38 -0.02 10.25
C GLY A 3 9.67 1.41 9.79
N SER A 4 9.53 1.73 8.51
CA SER A 4 9.75 3.08 7.98
C SER A 4 8.74 4.07 8.55
N THR A 5 9.20 5.28 8.88
CA THR A 5 8.38 6.39 9.32
C THR A 5 8.50 7.56 8.36
N SER A 6 7.44 8.34 8.24
CA SER A 6 7.43 9.55 7.42
C SER A 6 7.21 10.76 8.32
N ASP A 7 8.28 11.46 8.64
CA ASP A 7 8.18 12.74 9.35
C ASP A 7 7.74 13.86 8.40
N PRO A 8 7.09 14.91 8.91
CA PRO A 8 6.82 16.08 8.12
C PRO A 8 8.11 16.71 7.60
N TYR A 9 8.22 16.87 6.30
CA TYR A 9 9.37 17.51 5.67
C TYR A 9 8.94 18.44 4.54
N PHE A 10 9.75 19.45 4.24
CA PHE A 10 9.53 20.31 3.10
C PHE A 10 9.75 19.55 1.79
N SER A 11 8.82 19.69 0.86
CA SER A 11 8.91 19.12 -0.48
C SER A 11 8.47 20.14 -1.51
N SER A 12 9.38 20.54 -2.38
CA SER A 12 9.09 21.47 -3.49
C SER A 12 8.03 20.89 -4.45
N ALA A 13 8.03 19.59 -4.64
CA ALA A 13 7.02 18.93 -5.48
C ALA A 13 5.60 19.05 -4.91
N ARG A 14 5.44 19.05 -3.58
CA ARG A 14 4.11 19.24 -2.94
C ARG A 14 3.56 20.65 -3.11
N LEU A 15 4.41 21.66 -3.26
CA LEU A 15 3.95 23.04 -3.46
C LEU A 15 3.00 23.11 -4.66
N SER A 16 3.28 22.40 -5.73
CA SER A 16 2.40 22.33 -6.90
C SER A 16 0.99 21.82 -6.58
N LEU A 17 0.84 20.93 -5.62
CA LEU A 17 -0.47 20.42 -5.15
C LEU A 17 -1.14 21.44 -4.21
N LEU A 18 -0.38 21.98 -3.26
CA LEU A 18 -0.88 22.97 -2.29
C LEU A 18 -1.37 24.24 -2.96
N ASP A 19 -0.65 24.74 -3.98
CA ASP A 19 -1.03 25.90 -4.79
C ASP A 19 -2.34 25.68 -5.55
N ARG A 20 -2.72 24.43 -5.77
CA ARG A 20 -4.02 24.05 -6.37
C ARG A 20 -5.12 23.81 -5.36
N GLY A 21 -4.85 24.07 -4.07
CA GLY A 21 -5.83 23.87 -2.99
C GLY A 21 -5.97 22.43 -2.51
N ILE A 22 -5.03 21.54 -2.87
CA ILE A 22 -5.03 20.15 -2.41
C ILE A 22 -4.43 20.07 -1.00
N ILE A 23 -5.12 19.40 -0.10
CA ILE A 23 -4.59 19.04 1.22
C ILE A 23 -3.76 17.76 1.07
N TYR A 24 -2.51 17.79 1.51
CA TYR A 24 -1.62 16.64 1.48
C TYR A 24 -1.49 16.02 2.87
N ALA A 25 -1.97 14.80 3.03
CA ALA A 25 -1.91 14.05 4.29
C ALA A 25 -0.83 12.96 4.22
N LEU A 26 0.09 12.95 5.18
CA LEU A 26 1.04 11.86 5.41
C LEU A 26 0.48 10.93 6.47
N THR A 27 0.32 9.66 6.13
CA THR A 27 -0.26 8.67 7.03
C THR A 27 0.81 7.69 7.51
N ASN A 28 1.07 7.67 8.79
CA ASN A 28 1.88 6.64 9.44
C ASN A 28 0.94 5.57 10.01
N VAL A 29 1.06 4.36 9.47
CA VAL A 29 0.22 3.20 9.81
C VAL A 29 1.03 2.15 10.56
N ARG A 30 0.39 1.17 11.20
CA ARG A 30 1.10 -0.01 11.72
C ARG A 30 1.89 -0.69 10.60
N GLY A 31 3.07 -1.22 10.93
CA GLY A 31 4.12 -1.55 9.96
C GLY A 31 5.16 -0.45 9.82
N SER A 32 4.91 0.77 10.36
CA SER A 32 5.91 1.80 10.66
C SER A 32 6.35 1.72 12.13
N GLN A 33 7.42 2.42 12.49
CA GLN A 33 7.87 2.53 13.89
C GLN A 33 7.48 3.86 14.54
N ILE A 34 6.49 4.57 14.00
CA ILE A 34 6.10 5.91 14.52
C ILE A 34 5.75 5.87 16.02
N PHE A 35 5.18 4.78 16.49
CA PHE A 35 4.87 4.54 17.91
C PHE A 35 5.77 3.46 18.52
N GLY A 36 7.00 3.32 18.02
CA GLY A 36 7.98 2.35 18.49
C GLY A 36 7.87 0.96 17.81
N ARG A 37 8.72 0.04 18.28
CA ARG A 37 8.89 -1.29 17.68
C ARG A 37 7.58 -2.09 17.61
N GLN A 38 6.72 -1.98 18.63
CA GLN A 38 5.45 -2.70 18.66
C GLN A 38 4.54 -2.31 17.49
N SER A 39 4.54 -1.02 17.10
CA SER A 39 3.79 -0.55 15.94
C SER A 39 4.22 -1.24 14.64
N TYR A 40 5.51 -1.51 14.48
CA TYR A 40 6.05 -2.28 13.36
C TYR A 40 5.59 -3.74 13.42
N GLU A 41 5.80 -4.41 14.57
CA GLU A 41 5.43 -5.82 14.74
C GLU A 41 3.92 -6.08 14.55
N ASP A 42 3.09 -5.09 14.83
CA ASP A 42 1.63 -5.18 14.63
C ASP A 42 1.16 -4.89 13.19
N GLY A 43 2.09 -4.66 12.26
CA GLY A 43 1.79 -4.41 10.85
C GLY A 43 2.60 -5.24 9.87
N LYS A 44 3.20 -6.36 10.30
CA LYS A 44 3.94 -7.29 9.44
C LYS A 44 3.44 -8.73 9.58
N LEU A 45 3.93 -9.62 8.71
CA LEU A 45 3.60 -11.05 8.71
C LEU A 45 2.07 -11.26 8.79
N LEU A 46 1.60 -12.12 9.67
CA LEU A 46 0.17 -12.44 9.87
C LEU A 46 -0.67 -11.27 10.43
N LYS A 47 -0.05 -10.11 10.65
CA LYS A 47 -0.73 -8.88 11.05
C LYS A 47 -0.73 -7.80 9.96
N LYS A 48 -0.28 -8.12 8.75
CA LYS A 48 -0.11 -7.15 7.66
C LYS A 48 -1.37 -6.37 7.33
N LYS A 49 -2.54 -6.98 7.41
CA LYS A 49 -3.82 -6.30 7.14
C LYS A 49 -4.09 -5.10 8.06
N ASN A 50 -3.47 -5.03 9.23
CA ASN A 50 -3.60 -3.87 10.11
C ASN A 50 -3.09 -2.59 9.44
N THR A 51 -2.04 -2.70 8.60
CA THR A 51 -1.55 -1.58 7.78
C THR A 51 -2.64 -1.01 6.87
N PHE A 52 -3.44 -1.89 6.27
CA PHE A 52 -4.50 -1.51 5.34
C PHE A 52 -5.70 -0.91 6.06
N TYR A 53 -6.11 -1.52 7.18
CA TYR A 53 -7.21 -0.98 8.01
C TYR A 53 -6.87 0.41 8.54
N ASP A 54 -5.66 0.62 9.06
CA ASP A 54 -5.23 1.93 9.56
C ASP A 54 -5.29 3.01 8.48
N PHE A 55 -4.92 2.67 7.23
CA PHE A 55 -4.97 3.63 6.12
C PHE A 55 -6.40 3.94 5.68
N ILE A 56 -7.28 2.93 5.65
CA ILE A 56 -8.71 3.10 5.39
C ILE A 56 -9.34 3.98 6.47
N ASP A 57 -9.05 3.72 7.73
CA ASP A 57 -9.58 4.49 8.86
C ASP A 57 -9.11 5.95 8.82
N ALA A 58 -7.85 6.19 8.42
CA ALA A 58 -7.35 7.54 8.20
C ALA A 58 -8.15 8.26 7.09
N GLY A 59 -8.42 7.58 5.97
CA GLY A 59 -9.26 8.12 4.89
C GLY A 59 -10.69 8.43 5.35
N LYS A 60 -11.32 7.49 6.06
CA LYS A 60 -12.66 7.69 6.65
C LYS A 60 -12.68 8.86 7.63
N HIS A 61 -11.65 8.99 8.47
CA HIS A 61 -11.51 10.11 9.39
C HIS A 61 -11.45 11.46 8.67
N LEU A 62 -10.69 11.57 7.57
CA LEU A 62 -10.63 12.82 6.79
C LEU A 62 -12.00 13.21 6.23
N VAL A 63 -12.77 12.23 5.78
CA VAL A 63 -14.15 12.44 5.28
C VAL A 63 -15.08 12.85 6.43
N GLU A 64 -15.05 12.14 7.57
CA GLU A 64 -15.86 12.43 8.76
C GLU A 64 -15.59 13.85 9.28
N LYS A 65 -14.32 14.26 9.34
CA LYS A 65 -13.90 15.60 9.78
C LYS A 65 -14.12 16.68 8.71
N LYS A 66 -14.68 16.32 7.55
CA LYS A 66 -15.00 17.26 6.46
C LYS A 66 -13.79 17.96 5.85
N TYR A 67 -12.61 17.36 5.93
CA TYR A 67 -11.44 17.81 5.16
C TYR A 67 -11.61 17.52 3.66
N THR A 68 -12.35 16.47 3.33
CA THR A 68 -12.60 16.02 1.96
C THR A 68 -13.93 15.24 1.90
N SER A 69 -14.24 14.69 0.71
CA SER A 69 -15.30 13.72 0.49
C SER A 69 -14.77 12.55 -0.36
N PRO A 70 -15.44 11.40 -0.45
CA PRO A 70 -15.02 10.30 -1.32
C PRO A 70 -14.83 10.73 -2.79
N ASP A 71 -15.61 11.70 -3.26
CA ASP A 71 -15.48 12.25 -4.61
C ASP A 71 -14.24 13.13 -4.84
N GLN A 72 -13.50 13.43 -3.79
CA GLN A 72 -12.31 14.29 -3.82
C GLN A 72 -11.11 13.67 -3.08
N LEU A 73 -11.26 12.46 -2.54
CA LEU A 73 -10.19 11.77 -1.82
C LEU A 73 -9.36 10.90 -2.77
N PHE A 74 -8.08 11.20 -2.85
CA PHE A 74 -7.10 10.43 -3.61
C PHE A 74 -6.11 9.77 -2.65
N CYS A 75 -5.60 8.61 -3.04
CA CYS A 75 -4.53 7.93 -2.32
C CYS A 75 -3.33 7.66 -3.23
N SER A 76 -2.13 7.66 -2.67
CA SER A 76 -0.92 7.37 -3.46
C SER A 76 0.11 6.61 -2.65
N GLY A 77 0.87 5.75 -3.34
CA GLY A 77 1.96 4.99 -2.74
C GLY A 77 2.82 4.29 -3.79
N GLY A 78 4.04 3.93 -3.41
CA GLY A 78 4.97 3.25 -4.31
C GLY A 78 5.56 1.98 -3.68
N SER A 79 5.99 1.02 -4.52
CA SER A 79 6.60 -0.25 -4.09
C SER A 79 5.70 -0.98 -3.07
N ALA A 80 6.18 -1.25 -1.87
CA ALA A 80 5.36 -1.76 -0.75
C ALA A 80 4.19 -0.82 -0.37
N GLY A 81 4.33 0.51 -0.57
CA GLY A 81 3.22 1.45 -0.47
C GLY A 81 2.22 1.31 -1.61
N GLY A 82 2.66 0.83 -2.77
CA GLY A 82 1.79 0.45 -3.89
C GLY A 82 0.93 -0.77 -3.55
N LEU A 83 1.49 -1.77 -2.85
CA LEU A 83 0.71 -2.86 -2.26
C LEU A 83 -0.38 -2.31 -1.34
N LEU A 84 -0.04 -1.40 -0.42
CA LEU A 84 -1.01 -0.79 0.49
C LEU A 84 -2.15 -0.14 -0.30
N ILE A 85 -1.82 0.73 -1.27
CA ILE A 85 -2.83 1.45 -2.05
C ILE A 85 -3.73 0.49 -2.83
N SER A 86 -3.15 -0.50 -3.50
CA SER A 86 -3.91 -1.47 -4.29
C SER A 86 -4.81 -2.35 -3.42
N ALA A 87 -4.32 -2.76 -2.24
CA ALA A 87 -5.12 -3.51 -1.27
C ALA A 87 -6.31 -2.69 -0.75
N VAL A 88 -6.11 -1.43 -0.35
CA VAL A 88 -7.22 -0.59 0.17
C VAL A 88 -8.23 -0.21 -0.92
N VAL A 89 -7.80 -0.13 -2.17
CA VAL A 89 -8.71 0.06 -3.31
C VAL A 89 -9.58 -1.18 -3.53
N ASN A 90 -9.02 -2.38 -3.35
CA ASN A 90 -9.81 -3.62 -3.39
C ASN A 90 -10.79 -3.71 -2.21
N MET A 91 -10.36 -3.30 -1.01
CA MET A 91 -11.15 -3.43 0.21
C MET A 91 -12.28 -2.39 0.31
N GLU A 92 -12.01 -1.14 -0.05
CA GLU A 92 -12.95 -0.01 0.09
C GLU A 92 -12.94 0.88 -1.18
N PRO A 93 -13.37 0.35 -2.34
CA PRO A 93 -13.26 1.07 -3.62
C PRO A 93 -14.06 2.37 -3.66
N ASP A 94 -15.18 2.46 -2.93
CA ASP A 94 -16.05 3.63 -2.91
C ASP A 94 -15.52 4.79 -2.04
N LEU A 95 -14.48 4.54 -1.24
CA LEU A 95 -13.85 5.57 -0.41
C LEU A 95 -12.98 6.51 -1.25
N TRP A 96 -12.46 6.05 -2.38
CA TRP A 96 -11.42 6.73 -3.14
C TRP A 96 -11.94 7.25 -4.48
N LYS A 97 -11.69 8.52 -4.78
CA LYS A 97 -11.92 9.08 -6.12
C LYS A 97 -10.94 8.55 -7.14
N GLY A 98 -9.70 8.34 -6.71
CA GLY A 98 -8.64 7.81 -7.53
C GLY A 98 -7.42 7.39 -6.72
N ALA A 99 -6.60 6.54 -7.32
CA ALA A 99 -5.38 6.02 -6.75
C ALA A 99 -4.20 6.22 -7.69
N ILE A 100 -3.04 6.54 -7.15
CA ILE A 100 -1.79 6.65 -7.89
C ILE A 100 -0.81 5.64 -7.29
N THR A 101 -0.37 4.68 -8.10
CA THR A 101 0.58 3.66 -7.67
C THR A 101 1.84 3.70 -8.52
N ALA A 102 2.99 3.81 -7.87
CA ALA A 102 4.28 3.80 -8.54
C ALA A 102 5.01 2.49 -8.24
N VAL A 103 5.37 1.77 -9.28
CA VAL A 103 6.04 0.45 -9.21
C VAL A 103 5.42 -0.44 -8.13
N PRO A 104 4.08 -0.66 -8.14
CA PRO A 104 3.39 -1.29 -7.03
C PRO A 104 3.67 -2.79 -6.95
N PHE A 105 3.97 -3.26 -5.75
CA PHE A 105 4.09 -4.68 -5.41
C PHE A 105 2.69 -5.28 -5.24
N VAL A 106 2.13 -5.92 -6.27
CA VAL A 106 0.71 -6.32 -6.31
C VAL A 106 0.46 -7.82 -6.48
N ASP A 107 1.41 -8.58 -6.99
CA ASP A 107 1.35 -10.04 -7.06
C ASP A 107 2.22 -10.64 -5.95
N VAL A 108 1.71 -10.54 -4.72
CA VAL A 108 2.49 -10.88 -3.51
C VAL A 108 2.85 -12.35 -3.47
N VAL A 109 1.90 -13.22 -3.79
CA VAL A 109 2.10 -14.67 -3.66
C VAL A 109 3.10 -15.18 -4.70
N THR A 110 2.90 -14.83 -5.98
CA THR A 110 3.78 -15.30 -7.05
C THR A 110 5.20 -14.78 -6.87
N THR A 111 5.35 -13.49 -6.55
CA THR A 111 6.66 -12.88 -6.34
C THR A 111 7.37 -13.49 -5.13
N MET A 112 6.69 -13.71 -4.01
CA MET A 112 7.30 -14.31 -2.82
C MET A 112 7.57 -15.82 -2.98
N LEU A 113 7.01 -16.50 -3.97
CA LEU A 113 7.35 -17.87 -4.33
C LEU A 113 8.57 -17.99 -5.26
N ASP A 114 9.01 -16.91 -5.88
CA ASP A 114 10.12 -16.94 -6.83
C ASP A 114 11.42 -16.39 -6.21
N PRO A 115 12.30 -17.27 -5.65
CA PRO A 115 13.56 -16.84 -5.04
C PRO A 115 14.60 -16.32 -6.06
N SER A 116 14.32 -16.40 -7.37
CA SER A 116 15.18 -15.81 -8.39
C SER A 116 15.04 -14.30 -8.49
N ILE A 117 13.95 -13.74 -7.96
CA ILE A 117 13.75 -12.30 -7.84
C ILE A 117 14.62 -11.78 -6.68
N PRO A 118 15.46 -10.75 -6.90
CA PRO A 118 16.55 -10.39 -5.99
C PRO A 118 16.17 -10.10 -4.54
N LEU A 119 14.96 -9.58 -4.27
CA LEU A 119 14.54 -9.24 -2.92
C LEU A 119 13.73 -10.32 -2.21
N THR A 120 13.17 -11.29 -2.93
CA THR A 120 12.17 -12.24 -2.43
C THR A 120 12.58 -12.91 -1.11
N SER A 121 13.73 -13.57 -1.09
CA SER A 121 14.15 -14.32 0.11
C SER A 121 14.46 -13.43 1.31
N ASN A 122 14.92 -12.20 1.07
CA ASN A 122 15.22 -11.24 2.14
C ASN A 122 13.93 -10.63 2.74
N GLU A 123 12.83 -10.68 2.01
CA GLU A 123 11.57 -10.08 2.42
C GLU A 123 10.60 -11.06 3.09
N TRP A 124 10.95 -12.33 3.20
CA TRP A 124 10.13 -13.28 3.97
C TRP A 124 9.98 -12.88 5.45
N ASP A 125 10.94 -12.14 6.01
CA ASP A 125 10.82 -11.59 7.37
C ASP A 125 9.76 -10.49 7.50
N GLU A 126 9.41 -9.84 6.41
CA GLU A 126 8.35 -8.79 6.39
C GLU A 126 6.98 -9.37 6.01
N TRP A 127 6.94 -10.22 4.97
CA TRP A 127 5.69 -10.72 4.38
C TRP A 127 5.31 -12.12 4.84
N GLY A 128 6.28 -12.95 5.18
CA GLY A 128 6.17 -14.39 5.41
C GLY A 128 6.72 -15.20 4.23
N ASP A 129 6.96 -16.48 4.47
CA ASP A 129 7.38 -17.42 3.44
C ASP A 129 6.16 -18.21 2.93
N PRO A 130 5.68 -17.97 1.68
CA PRO A 130 4.48 -18.63 1.17
C PRO A 130 4.65 -20.10 0.88
N ARG A 131 5.85 -20.71 1.08
CA ARG A 131 6.02 -22.16 1.11
C ARG A 131 5.44 -22.80 2.37
N GLU A 132 5.16 -21.99 3.39
CA GLU A 132 4.41 -22.37 4.57
C GLU A 132 2.92 -22.04 4.37
N GLU A 133 2.04 -23.01 4.58
CA GLU A 133 0.61 -22.96 4.26
C GLU A 133 -0.08 -21.75 4.93
N GLU A 134 0.26 -21.44 6.19
CA GLU A 134 -0.31 -20.33 6.93
C GLU A 134 -0.02 -18.99 6.26
N TYR A 135 1.24 -18.74 5.88
CA TYR A 135 1.63 -17.51 5.19
C TYR A 135 1.06 -17.44 3.78
N TYR A 136 1.03 -18.57 3.05
CA TYR A 136 0.42 -18.62 1.73
C TYR A 136 -1.02 -18.14 1.74
N HIS A 137 -1.85 -18.74 2.59
CA HIS A 137 -3.27 -18.37 2.68
C HIS A 137 -3.47 -16.94 3.20
N TYR A 138 -2.62 -16.49 4.13
CA TYR A 138 -2.71 -15.13 4.62
C TYR A 138 -2.33 -14.10 3.54
N MET A 139 -1.24 -14.30 2.80
CA MET A 139 -0.86 -13.46 1.67
C MET A 139 -1.93 -13.43 0.59
N LEU A 140 -2.42 -14.60 0.19
CA LEU A 140 -3.49 -14.72 -0.80
C LEU A 140 -4.71 -13.87 -0.42
N SER A 141 -5.01 -13.78 0.88
CA SER A 141 -6.16 -13.04 1.39
C SER A 141 -6.06 -11.52 1.30
N TYR A 142 -4.90 -10.97 0.88
CA TYR A 142 -4.71 -9.53 0.69
C TYR A 142 -3.91 -9.17 -0.57
N SER A 143 -3.30 -10.14 -1.26
CA SER A 143 -2.57 -9.89 -2.51
C SER A 143 -3.48 -9.19 -3.53
N PRO A 144 -3.18 -7.98 -3.96
CA PRO A 144 -4.11 -7.18 -4.77
C PRO A 144 -4.51 -7.88 -6.07
N TYR A 145 -3.58 -8.54 -6.74
CA TYR A 145 -3.83 -9.30 -7.97
C TYR A 145 -4.85 -10.42 -7.74
N ASP A 146 -4.69 -11.16 -6.63
CA ASP A 146 -5.55 -12.32 -6.31
C ASP A 146 -6.93 -11.91 -5.77
N GLN A 147 -7.07 -10.66 -5.31
CA GLN A 147 -8.30 -10.14 -4.72
C GLN A 147 -9.12 -9.26 -5.69
N ILE A 148 -8.82 -9.31 -6.99
CA ILE A 148 -9.60 -8.62 -8.01
C ILE A 148 -10.99 -9.26 -8.13
N GLU A 149 -12.02 -8.44 -8.02
CA GLU A 149 -13.41 -8.84 -8.16
C GLU A 149 -14.12 -8.03 -9.25
N LYS A 150 -15.24 -8.55 -9.75
CA LYS A 150 -16.09 -7.81 -10.67
C LYS A 150 -16.92 -6.76 -9.93
N LYS A 151 -16.33 -5.58 -9.72
CA LYS A 151 -16.95 -4.43 -9.05
C LYS A 151 -16.49 -3.11 -9.68
N LYS A 152 -17.12 -2.00 -9.28
CA LYS A 152 -16.67 -0.66 -9.69
C LYS A 152 -15.42 -0.29 -8.89
N TYR A 153 -14.37 0.06 -9.61
CA TYR A 153 -13.12 0.58 -9.02
C TYR A 153 -13.00 2.09 -9.28
N PRO A 154 -12.23 2.82 -8.45
CA PRO A 154 -11.87 4.21 -8.73
C PRO A 154 -10.96 4.31 -9.96
N ASN A 155 -10.66 5.53 -10.42
CA ASN A 155 -9.63 5.73 -11.42
C ASN A 155 -8.26 5.38 -10.84
N ILE A 156 -7.46 4.63 -11.57
CA ILE A 156 -6.13 4.20 -11.13
C ILE A 156 -5.08 4.64 -12.15
N LEU A 157 -4.07 5.38 -11.68
CA LEU A 157 -2.87 5.68 -12.46
C LEU A 157 -1.72 4.81 -11.94
N VAL A 158 -1.18 3.98 -12.82
CA VAL A 158 -0.06 3.10 -12.51
C VAL A 158 1.16 3.54 -13.30
N THR A 159 2.31 3.62 -12.63
CA THR A 159 3.61 3.80 -13.30
C THR A 159 4.53 2.63 -12.98
N SER A 160 5.27 2.16 -13.96
CA SER A 160 6.20 1.05 -13.83
C SER A 160 7.44 1.28 -14.69
N GLY A 161 8.55 0.61 -14.35
CA GLY A 161 9.79 0.62 -15.11
C GLY A 161 10.01 -0.72 -15.79
N PHE A 162 10.20 -0.73 -17.12
CA PHE A 162 10.39 -1.97 -17.86
C PHE A 162 11.63 -2.78 -17.41
N PHE A 163 12.66 -2.09 -16.90
CA PHE A 163 13.88 -2.70 -16.38
C PHE A 163 13.97 -2.64 -14.85
N ASP A 164 12.83 -2.52 -14.16
CA ASP A 164 12.82 -2.56 -12.69
C ASP A 164 13.24 -3.96 -12.22
N SER A 165 14.29 -4.02 -11.40
CA SER A 165 14.84 -5.27 -10.86
C SER A 165 14.26 -5.66 -9.50
N GLN A 166 13.44 -4.79 -8.89
CA GLN A 166 12.86 -5.00 -7.57
C GLN A 166 11.38 -5.36 -7.65
N VAL A 167 10.59 -4.55 -8.36
CA VAL A 167 9.20 -4.84 -8.66
C VAL A 167 9.08 -5.06 -10.16
N GLN A 168 8.83 -6.27 -10.56
CA GLN A 168 8.84 -6.66 -11.94
C GLN A 168 7.75 -5.93 -12.73
N TYR A 169 8.05 -5.49 -13.97
CA TYR A 169 7.16 -4.67 -14.78
C TYR A 169 5.81 -5.34 -15.09
N TRP A 170 5.73 -6.64 -14.99
CA TRP A 170 4.49 -7.40 -15.26
C TRP A 170 3.54 -7.48 -14.06
N GLU A 171 3.97 -7.09 -12.85
CA GLU A 171 3.09 -7.06 -11.68
C GLU A 171 1.96 -6.01 -11.85
N PRO A 172 2.25 -4.74 -12.11
CA PRO A 172 1.21 -3.74 -12.31
C PRO A 172 0.55 -3.85 -13.65
#